data_3e3506a3d8d4dd2ef9f5f00a333582bf
#
_entry.id   3e3506a3d8d4dd2ef9f5f00a333582bf
#
_cell.length_a   1.000
_cell.length_b   1.000
_cell.length_c   1.000
_cell.angle_alpha   90.00
_cell.angle_beta   90.00
_cell.angle_gamma   90.00
#
_symmetry.space_group_name_H-M   'P 1'
#
loop_
_entity.id
_entity.type
_entity.pdbx_description
1 polymer ?
#
loop_
_entity_poly.entity_id
_entity_poly.type
_entity_poly.pdbx_seq_one_letter_code
_entity_poly.pdbx_strand_id
1 'polypeptide(L)'
;EYYKIPEGVPCYSETDVLQALQYLQKFAKVLYTPLVICFGLGTSMGDHAGSGTLATYLNTLSHKKSQVIVTPAGNEGNTSHHFHAEMSMREAYKDVQLRVGENERGFVMELWGEAPYYYNVTVRTPGGEGIRWSNPRSPEPQEFTFVFEKTRIIIEYFWVEQSSGAELIRFRFIEPTAGVWNI
;
A
#
# COMPACT_ATOMS: atom_id res chain seq x y z
N GLU A 1 -8.10 5.37 -14.34
CA GLU A 1 -9.17 4.71 -13.51
C GLU A 1 -8.74 3.29 -13.14
N TYR A 2 -7.92 3.16 -12.09
CA TYR A 2 -7.33 1.86 -11.78
C TYR A 2 -7.98 1.17 -10.59
N TYR A 3 -8.94 1.84 -9.94
CA TYR A 3 -9.69 1.29 -8.80
C TYR A 3 -11.16 1.60 -8.98
N LYS A 4 -11.97 0.58 -9.08
CA LYS A 4 -13.39 0.72 -8.77
C LYS A 4 -13.51 0.60 -7.25
N ILE A 5 -13.54 1.75 -6.58
CA ILE A 5 -13.90 1.81 -5.18
C ILE A 5 -15.27 1.15 -5.03
N PRO A 6 -15.47 0.22 -4.08
CA PRO A 6 -16.78 -0.36 -3.84
C PRO A 6 -17.81 0.74 -3.60
N GLU A 7 -18.96 0.63 -4.24
CA GLU A 7 -20.03 1.61 -4.08
C GLU A 7 -20.45 1.72 -2.62
N GLY A 8 -20.50 2.96 -2.10
CA GLY A 8 -20.86 3.24 -0.70
C GLY A 8 -19.70 3.24 0.30
N VAL A 9 -18.47 2.95 -0.11
CA VAL A 9 -17.30 3.09 0.77
C VAL A 9 -16.70 4.48 0.59
N PRO A 10 -16.67 5.34 1.64
CA PRO A 10 -16.06 6.66 1.54
C PRO A 10 -14.54 6.51 1.39
N CYS A 11 -14.02 6.98 0.28
CA CYS A 11 -12.59 7.04 0.01
C CYS A 11 -12.20 8.48 -0.34
N TYR A 12 -11.02 8.88 0.11
CA TYR A 12 -10.51 10.23 -0.10
C TYR A 12 -9.12 10.14 -0.73
N SER A 13 -8.81 11.03 -1.66
CA SER A 13 -7.45 11.11 -2.17
C SER A 13 -6.52 11.73 -1.13
N GLU A 14 -5.27 11.29 -1.10
CA GLU A 14 -4.26 11.89 -0.22
C GLU A 14 -4.11 13.40 -0.48
N THR A 15 -4.23 13.81 -1.74
CA THR A 15 -4.18 15.22 -2.13
C THR A 15 -5.30 16.05 -1.49
N ASP A 16 -6.53 15.53 -1.46
CA ASP A 16 -7.66 16.22 -0.83
C ASP A 16 -7.48 16.34 0.67
N VAL A 17 -6.94 15.29 1.29
CA VAL A 17 -6.60 15.31 2.72
C VAL A 17 -5.53 16.37 3.02
N LEU A 18 -4.46 16.43 2.23
CA LEU A 18 -3.42 17.44 2.38
C LEU A 18 -3.97 18.87 2.21
N GLN A 19 -4.85 19.09 1.24
CA GLN A 19 -5.52 20.38 1.04
C GLN A 19 -6.41 20.76 2.24
N ALA A 20 -7.18 19.81 2.76
CA ALA A 20 -8.02 20.02 3.95
C ALA A 20 -7.16 20.41 5.17
N LEU A 21 -6.05 19.73 5.40
CA LEU A 21 -5.12 20.08 6.47
C LEU A 21 -4.53 21.49 6.30
N GLN A 22 -4.17 21.87 5.08
CA GLN A 22 -3.69 23.23 4.80
C GLN A 22 -4.77 24.29 5.04
N TYR A 23 -6.00 23.99 4.65
CA TYR A 23 -7.13 24.87 4.90
C TYR A 23 -7.34 25.12 6.41
N LEU A 24 -7.40 24.04 7.21
CA LEU A 24 -7.57 24.13 8.65
C LEU A 24 -6.49 24.97 9.33
N GLN A 25 -5.23 24.80 8.90
CA GLN A 25 -4.13 25.60 9.42
C GLN A 25 -4.24 27.09 9.09
N LYS A 26 -4.58 27.41 7.83
CA LYS A 26 -4.81 28.80 7.43
C LYS A 26 -5.92 29.43 8.24
N PHE A 27 -7.00 28.70 8.46
CA PHE A 27 -8.16 29.18 9.21
C PHE A 27 -7.84 29.41 10.71
N ALA A 28 -7.17 28.45 11.36
CA ALA A 28 -6.73 28.59 12.74
C ALA A 28 -5.78 29.79 12.93
N LYS A 29 -4.89 30.01 11.95
CA LYS A 29 -4.00 31.18 11.96
C LYS A 29 -4.75 32.49 11.87
N VAL A 30 -5.77 32.58 11.02
CA VAL A 30 -6.62 33.81 10.89
C VAL A 30 -7.38 34.08 12.18
N LEU A 31 -7.87 33.02 12.84
CA LEU A 31 -8.62 33.15 14.09
C LEU A 31 -7.74 33.30 15.34
N TYR A 32 -6.41 33.17 15.21
CA TYR A 32 -5.46 33.16 16.32
C TYR A 32 -5.81 32.13 17.40
N THR A 33 -6.32 30.94 16.98
CA THR A 33 -6.74 29.87 17.90
C THR A 33 -5.83 28.67 17.84
N PRO A 34 -5.66 27.91 18.95
CA PRO A 34 -5.05 26.59 18.90
C PRO A 34 -5.84 25.64 17.98
N LEU A 35 -5.15 24.70 17.35
CA LEU A 35 -5.74 23.73 16.44
C LEU A 35 -5.52 22.30 16.96
N VAL A 36 -6.62 21.58 17.15
CA VAL A 36 -6.58 20.12 17.39
C VAL A 36 -7.20 19.42 16.19
N ILE A 37 -6.45 18.56 15.56
CA ILE A 37 -6.88 17.76 14.40
C ILE A 37 -7.03 16.31 14.86
N CYS A 38 -8.25 15.79 14.84
CA CYS A 38 -8.53 14.38 14.99
C CYS A 38 -8.61 13.75 13.59
N PHE A 39 -7.61 12.95 13.26
CA PHE A 39 -7.49 12.33 11.94
C PHE A 39 -8.05 10.92 11.99
N GLY A 40 -9.33 10.76 11.71
CA GLY A 40 -10.05 9.48 11.79
C GLY A 40 -9.98 8.63 10.50
N LEU A 41 -8.96 8.83 9.67
CA LEU A 41 -8.74 8.09 8.43
C LEU A 41 -7.50 7.21 8.56
N GLY A 42 -7.49 6.10 7.85
CA GLY A 42 -6.35 5.18 7.78
C GLY A 42 -6.17 4.57 6.39
N THR A 43 -5.02 3.97 6.19
CA THR A 43 -4.70 3.20 4.98
C THR A 43 -3.79 2.05 5.36
N SER A 44 -3.89 0.93 4.63
CA SER A 44 -2.95 -0.19 4.73
C SER A 44 -1.79 -0.07 3.73
N MET A 45 -1.76 1.02 2.95
CA MET A 45 -0.72 1.29 1.97
C MET A 45 0.46 2.03 2.59
N GLY A 46 1.64 1.86 2.02
CA GLY A 46 2.85 2.56 2.44
C GLY A 46 3.85 1.69 3.19
N ASP A 47 5.01 2.23 3.46
CA ASP A 47 6.18 1.55 4.04
C ASP A 47 6.04 1.19 5.53
N HIS A 48 4.97 1.60 6.19
CA HIS A 48 4.73 1.46 7.63
C HIS A 48 5.82 2.06 8.53
N ALA A 49 6.80 2.78 7.96
CA ALA A 49 7.85 3.50 8.70
C ALA A 49 7.56 5.01 8.85
N GLY A 50 6.47 5.47 8.25
CA GLY A 50 6.05 6.86 8.34
C GLY A 50 6.81 7.81 7.41
N SER A 51 7.45 7.30 6.36
CA SER A 51 8.19 8.11 5.40
C SER A 51 7.30 8.71 4.30
N GLY A 52 6.07 8.22 4.14
CA GLY A 52 5.13 8.69 3.13
C GLY A 52 4.79 10.18 3.26
N THR A 53 4.32 10.78 2.16
CA THR A 53 4.08 12.23 2.05
C THR A 53 3.13 12.74 3.14
N LEU A 54 2.02 12.06 3.36
CA LEU A 54 1.04 12.45 4.39
C LEU A 54 1.64 12.34 5.79
N ALA A 55 2.33 11.24 6.10
CA ALA A 55 2.94 11.03 7.40
C ALA A 55 4.00 12.09 7.71
N THR A 56 4.88 12.38 6.74
CA THR A 56 5.89 13.43 6.84
C THR A 56 5.26 14.82 7.03
N TYR A 57 4.16 15.09 6.32
CA TYR A 57 3.45 16.34 6.48
C TYR A 57 2.80 16.46 7.87
N LEU A 58 2.11 15.43 8.35
CA LEU A 58 1.53 15.40 9.69
C LEU A 58 2.60 15.57 10.78
N ASN A 59 3.74 14.90 10.62
CA ASN A 59 4.89 15.08 11.51
C ASN A 59 5.38 16.54 11.53
N THR A 60 5.52 17.16 10.36
CA THR A 60 5.89 18.57 10.25
C THR A 60 4.87 19.49 10.94
N LEU A 61 3.59 19.17 10.84
CA LEU A 61 2.54 19.92 11.50
C LEU A 61 2.57 19.78 13.02
N SER A 62 2.82 18.58 13.53
CA SER A 62 2.85 18.29 14.97
C SER A 62 3.94 19.08 15.71
N HIS A 63 4.99 19.50 15.01
CA HIS A 63 6.05 20.34 15.59
C HIS A 63 5.70 21.84 15.66
N LYS A 64 4.59 22.27 15.08
CA LYS A 64 4.15 23.67 15.16
C LYS A 64 3.53 23.96 16.52
N LYS A 65 3.84 25.13 17.07
CA LYS A 65 3.23 25.60 18.33
C LYS A 65 1.71 25.70 18.20
N SER A 66 1.01 25.39 19.26
CA SER A 66 -0.46 25.47 19.36
C SER A 66 -1.21 24.52 18.40
N GLN A 67 -0.58 23.43 18.01
CA GLN A 67 -1.20 22.39 17.20
C GLN A 67 -1.03 21.01 17.83
N VAL A 68 -2.10 20.21 17.77
CA VAL A 68 -2.10 18.80 18.19
C VAL A 68 -2.75 17.99 17.10
N ILE A 69 -2.13 16.86 16.75
CA ILE A 69 -2.66 15.90 15.79
C ILE A 69 -2.84 14.57 16.50
N VAL A 70 -4.04 14.02 16.38
CA VAL A 70 -4.39 12.70 16.93
C VAL A 70 -4.75 11.79 15.77
N THR A 71 -4.06 10.66 15.66
CA THR A 71 -4.29 9.64 14.63
C THR A 71 -4.74 8.33 15.26
N PRO A 72 -5.63 7.57 14.62
CA PRO A 72 -6.03 6.25 15.09
C PRO A 72 -4.95 5.21 14.81
N ALA A 73 -4.98 4.12 15.57
CA ALA A 73 -4.19 2.92 15.28
C ALA A 73 -4.84 2.00 14.24
N GLY A 74 -6.08 2.28 13.82
CA GLY A 74 -6.87 1.44 12.94
C GLY A 74 -7.64 0.34 13.68
N ASN A 75 -8.53 -0.33 12.96
CA ASN A 75 -9.42 -1.38 13.50
C ASN A 75 -9.16 -2.76 12.88
N GLU A 76 -8.09 -2.90 12.09
CA GLU A 76 -7.85 -4.06 11.23
C GLU A 76 -6.87 -5.09 11.80
N GLY A 77 -6.58 -5.03 13.09
CA GLY A 77 -5.57 -5.91 13.73
C GLY A 77 -5.85 -7.42 13.62
N ASN A 78 -7.09 -7.81 13.31
CA ASN A 78 -7.50 -9.21 13.13
C ASN A 78 -7.92 -9.56 11.70
N THR A 79 -7.72 -8.68 10.73
CA THR A 79 -8.17 -8.88 9.34
C THR A 79 -7.12 -9.56 8.45
N SER A 80 -5.92 -9.74 8.96
CA SER A 80 -4.78 -10.35 8.23
C SER A 80 -4.43 -9.63 6.91
N HIS A 81 -4.61 -8.31 6.87
CA HIS A 81 -4.25 -7.48 5.72
C HIS A 81 -2.77 -7.06 5.70
N HIS A 82 -1.99 -7.51 6.67
CA HIS A 82 -0.56 -7.23 6.77
C HIS A 82 0.20 -8.52 7.04
N PHE A 83 1.35 -8.66 6.38
CA PHE A 83 2.31 -9.73 6.59
C PHE A 83 3.70 -9.13 6.78
N HIS A 84 4.42 -9.59 7.79
CA HIS A 84 5.82 -9.24 8.01
C HIS A 84 6.64 -10.51 8.14
N ALA A 85 7.81 -10.54 7.51
CA ALA A 85 8.76 -11.62 7.64
C ALA A 85 10.19 -11.12 7.49
N GLU A 86 11.09 -11.75 8.21
CA GLU A 86 12.52 -11.59 8.00
C GLU A 86 13.02 -12.74 7.10
N MET A 87 13.90 -12.40 6.17
CA MET A 87 14.61 -13.38 5.35
C MET A 87 16.07 -13.45 5.75
N SER A 88 16.53 -14.63 6.10
CA SER A 88 17.96 -14.85 6.33
C SER A 88 18.72 -15.04 5.02
N MET A 89 20.02 -14.75 5.02
CA MET A 89 20.91 -14.97 3.86
C MET A 89 20.95 -16.43 3.37
N ARG A 90 20.41 -17.37 4.15
CA ARG A 90 20.35 -18.81 3.82
C ARG A 90 19.02 -19.22 3.20
N GLU A 91 17.99 -18.39 3.30
CA GLU A 91 16.69 -18.66 2.70
C GLU A 91 16.69 -18.17 1.25
N ALA A 92 16.44 -19.08 0.32
CA ALA A 92 16.40 -18.75 -1.10
C ALA A 92 15.09 -18.04 -1.47
N TYR A 93 14.01 -18.30 -0.76
CA TYR A 93 12.69 -17.73 -1.00
C TYR A 93 11.80 -17.81 0.25
N LYS A 94 10.73 -17.05 0.25
CA LYS A 94 9.67 -17.05 1.26
C LYS A 94 8.33 -17.13 0.55
N ASP A 95 7.52 -18.12 0.90
CA ASP A 95 6.15 -18.22 0.38
C ASP A 95 5.21 -17.36 1.23
N VAL A 96 4.47 -16.49 0.57
CA VAL A 96 3.43 -15.66 1.18
C VAL A 96 2.08 -16.07 0.61
N GLN A 97 1.16 -16.51 1.47
CA GLN A 97 -0.18 -16.87 1.09
C GLN A 97 -1.11 -15.66 1.15
N LEU A 98 -1.71 -15.35 0.02
CA LEU A 98 -2.72 -14.31 -0.12
C LEU A 98 -4.08 -14.96 -0.35
N ARG A 99 -5.03 -14.78 0.57
CA ARG A 99 -6.39 -15.27 0.41
C ARG A 99 -7.27 -14.21 -0.21
N VAL A 100 -7.80 -14.53 -1.37
CA VAL A 100 -8.77 -13.69 -2.09
C VAL A 100 -10.18 -14.22 -1.82
N GLY A 101 -11.09 -13.32 -1.40
CA GLY A 101 -12.49 -13.63 -1.15
C GLY A 101 -13.32 -13.79 -2.44
N GLU A 102 -14.53 -14.31 -2.29
CA GLU A 102 -15.47 -14.37 -3.40
C GLU A 102 -15.94 -12.96 -3.80
N ASN A 103 -16.17 -12.75 -5.08
CA ASN A 103 -16.64 -11.49 -5.67
C ASN A 103 -15.67 -10.30 -5.52
N GLU A 104 -14.38 -10.56 -5.21
CA GLU A 104 -13.35 -9.51 -5.24
C GLU A 104 -13.14 -9.03 -6.68
N ARG A 105 -13.21 -7.72 -6.89
CA ARG A 105 -13.09 -7.12 -8.23
C ARG A 105 -11.67 -6.66 -8.55
N GLY A 106 -10.88 -6.45 -7.52
CA GLY A 106 -9.51 -6.02 -7.64
C GLY A 106 -9.01 -5.26 -6.42
N PHE A 107 -7.72 -5.36 -6.21
CA PHE A 107 -7.02 -4.68 -5.12
C PHE A 107 -5.56 -4.43 -5.48
N VAL A 108 -4.90 -3.65 -4.65
CA VAL A 108 -3.45 -3.47 -4.69
C VAL A 108 -2.83 -4.11 -3.47
N MET A 109 -1.71 -4.76 -3.69
CA MET A 109 -0.81 -5.23 -2.65
C MET A 109 0.55 -4.59 -2.85
N GLU A 110 1.18 -4.17 -1.79
CA GLU A 110 2.53 -3.63 -1.78
C GLU A 110 3.45 -4.57 -0.98
N LEU A 111 4.59 -4.89 -1.57
CA LEU A 111 5.68 -5.55 -0.89
C LEU A 111 6.81 -4.53 -0.73
N TRP A 112 7.18 -4.30 0.50
CA TRP A 112 8.25 -3.38 0.85
C TRP A 112 9.47 -4.17 1.30
N GLY A 113 10.60 -3.93 0.63
CA GLY A 113 11.87 -4.56 0.92
C GLY A 113 12.83 -3.59 1.57
N GLU A 114 13.61 -4.06 2.53
CA GLU A 114 14.60 -3.25 3.21
C GLU A 114 15.90 -3.18 2.39
N ALA A 115 16.39 -1.96 2.16
CA ALA A 115 17.67 -1.76 1.49
C ALA A 115 18.83 -2.36 2.31
N PRO A 116 19.88 -2.88 1.67
CA PRO A 116 20.22 -2.83 0.24
C PRO A 116 19.72 -4.03 -0.57
N TYR A 117 18.81 -4.81 -0.05
CA TYR A 117 18.35 -6.05 -0.68
C TYR A 117 17.28 -5.75 -1.73
N TYR A 118 17.30 -6.58 -2.78
CA TYR A 118 16.31 -6.55 -3.85
C TYR A 118 15.64 -7.90 -3.94
N TYR A 119 14.33 -7.87 -4.11
CA TYR A 119 13.52 -9.08 -4.18
C TYR A 119 13.03 -9.30 -5.61
N ASN A 120 12.88 -10.56 -5.96
CA ASN A 120 12.17 -10.98 -7.15
C ASN A 120 10.94 -11.75 -6.71
N VAL A 121 9.85 -11.65 -7.44
CA VAL A 121 8.60 -12.28 -7.07
C VAL A 121 8.13 -13.25 -8.14
N THR A 122 7.51 -14.32 -7.69
CA THR A 122 6.72 -15.24 -8.50
C THR A 122 5.30 -15.22 -8.00
N VAL A 123 4.33 -15.53 -8.86
CA VAL A 123 2.93 -15.58 -8.46
C VAL A 123 2.35 -16.90 -8.95
N ARG A 124 1.64 -17.61 -8.08
CA ARG A 124 0.90 -18.81 -8.41
C ARG A 124 -0.56 -18.64 -8.04
N THR A 125 -1.43 -18.94 -8.99
CA THR A 125 -2.90 -18.89 -8.83
C THR A 125 -3.41 -20.04 -7.96
N PRO A 126 -4.65 -19.97 -7.47
CA PRO A 126 -5.32 -21.08 -6.80
C PRO A 126 -5.41 -22.35 -7.66
N GLY A 127 -5.54 -22.21 -8.98
CA GLY A 127 -5.57 -23.31 -9.95
C GLY A 127 -4.20 -23.86 -10.32
N GLY A 128 -3.10 -23.26 -9.82
CA GLY A 128 -1.73 -23.72 -10.04
C GLY A 128 -1.04 -23.12 -11.27
N GLU A 129 -1.70 -22.26 -12.04
CA GLU A 129 -1.04 -21.46 -13.07
C GLU A 129 -0.05 -20.48 -12.40
N GLY A 130 1.07 -20.20 -12.99
CA GLY A 130 2.06 -19.35 -12.34
C GLY A 130 2.93 -18.53 -13.28
N ILE A 131 3.31 -17.35 -12.79
CA ILE A 131 4.39 -16.56 -13.36
C ILE A 131 5.70 -17.15 -12.82
N ARG A 132 6.50 -17.73 -13.69
CA ARG A 132 7.78 -18.31 -13.29
C ARG A 132 8.86 -17.27 -13.03
N TRP A 133 8.69 -16.09 -13.60
CA TRP A 133 9.69 -15.03 -13.50
C TRP A 133 9.09 -13.68 -13.90
N SER A 134 9.23 -12.69 -13.02
CA SER A 134 9.04 -11.29 -13.32
C SER A 134 10.40 -10.60 -13.41
N ASN A 135 10.53 -9.59 -14.25
CA ASN A 135 11.80 -8.90 -14.44
C ASN A 135 11.91 -7.69 -13.49
N PRO A 136 12.67 -7.80 -12.38
CA PRO A 136 12.82 -6.68 -11.45
C PRO A 136 13.53 -5.46 -12.07
N ARG A 137 14.22 -5.65 -13.21
CA ARG A 137 14.91 -4.57 -13.93
C ARG A 137 14.06 -3.90 -14.99
N SER A 138 12.80 -4.29 -15.15
CA SER A 138 11.91 -3.61 -16.09
C SER A 138 11.53 -2.24 -15.55
N PRO A 139 11.77 -1.16 -16.29
CA PRO A 139 11.28 0.17 -15.92
C PRO A 139 9.77 0.31 -16.17
N GLU A 140 9.19 -0.59 -16.94
CA GLU A 140 7.79 -0.56 -17.32
C GLU A 140 6.98 -1.57 -16.52
N PRO A 141 5.70 -1.27 -16.25
CA PRO A 141 4.79 -2.23 -15.64
C PRO A 141 4.73 -3.53 -16.44
N GLN A 142 4.77 -4.65 -15.75
CA GLN A 142 4.68 -5.97 -16.37
C GLN A 142 3.28 -6.53 -16.16
N GLU A 143 2.60 -6.82 -17.24
CA GLU A 143 1.25 -7.34 -17.23
C GLU A 143 1.24 -8.84 -17.51
N PHE A 144 0.55 -9.60 -16.65
CA PHE A 144 0.38 -11.04 -16.76
C PHE A 144 -1.11 -11.38 -16.72
N THR A 145 -1.55 -12.20 -17.67
CA THR A 145 -2.92 -12.69 -17.73
C THR A 145 -2.92 -14.20 -17.51
N PHE A 146 -3.64 -14.63 -16.48
CA PHE A 146 -3.88 -16.04 -16.19
C PHE A 146 -5.10 -16.51 -16.95
N VAL A 147 -4.89 -17.46 -17.86
CA VAL A 147 -5.92 -17.86 -18.82
C VAL A 147 -7.06 -18.63 -18.16
N PHE A 148 -6.73 -19.51 -17.22
CA PHE A 148 -7.74 -20.34 -16.54
C PHE A 148 -8.58 -19.54 -15.56
N GLU A 149 -7.94 -18.68 -14.80
CA GLU A 149 -8.62 -17.83 -13.79
C GLU A 149 -9.20 -16.55 -14.38
N LYS A 150 -8.83 -16.18 -15.61
CA LYS A 150 -9.20 -14.90 -16.25
C LYS A 150 -8.77 -13.67 -15.45
N THR A 151 -7.84 -13.86 -14.54
CA THR A 151 -7.27 -12.81 -13.70
C THR A 151 -6.11 -12.13 -14.41
N ARG A 152 -6.01 -10.82 -14.24
CA ARG A 152 -4.88 -10.03 -14.72
C ARG A 152 -4.15 -9.42 -13.55
N ILE A 153 -2.81 -9.51 -13.57
CA ILE A 153 -1.94 -8.90 -12.57
C ILE A 153 -0.94 -7.98 -13.26
N ILE A 154 -0.78 -6.79 -12.71
CA ILE A 154 0.25 -5.85 -13.13
C ILE A 154 1.27 -5.75 -11.99
N ILE A 155 2.55 -5.95 -12.29
CA ILE A 155 3.66 -5.88 -11.34
C ILE A 155 4.57 -4.72 -11.73
N GLU A 156 4.80 -3.82 -10.78
CA GLU A 156 5.66 -2.67 -10.93
C GLU A 156 6.78 -2.73 -9.88
N TYR A 157 8.02 -2.49 -10.30
CA TYR A 157 9.18 -2.46 -9.43
C TYR A 157 9.71 -1.05 -9.27
N PHE A 158 9.82 -0.59 -8.03
CA PHE A 158 10.47 0.66 -7.66
C PHE A 158 11.67 0.32 -6.78
N TRP A 159 12.85 0.29 -7.35
CA TRP A 159 14.06 -0.13 -6.66
C TRP A 159 14.43 0.76 -5.47
N VAL A 160 14.14 2.03 -5.62
CA VAL A 160 14.29 3.03 -4.56
C VAL A 160 13.04 3.90 -4.60
N GLU A 161 12.12 3.64 -3.70
CA GLU A 161 10.97 4.51 -3.52
C GLU A 161 11.44 5.83 -2.92
N GLN A 162 11.00 6.96 -3.49
CA GLN A 162 11.62 8.27 -3.24
C GLN A 162 11.51 8.76 -1.79
N SER A 163 10.45 8.39 -1.10
CA SER A 163 10.22 8.88 0.26
C SER A 163 10.89 8.02 1.32
N SER A 164 10.93 6.71 1.12
CA SER A 164 11.44 5.73 2.09
C SER A 164 12.88 5.29 1.81
N GLY A 165 13.30 5.32 0.55
CA GLY A 165 14.55 4.71 0.11
C GLY A 165 14.52 3.18 0.04
N ALA A 166 13.38 2.57 0.33
CA ALA A 166 13.15 1.13 0.30
C ALA A 166 12.77 0.64 -1.11
N GLU A 167 12.89 -0.65 -1.37
CA GLU A 167 12.29 -1.25 -2.56
C GLU A 167 10.79 -1.37 -2.35
N LEU A 168 10.03 -1.00 -3.37
CA LEU A 168 8.60 -1.25 -3.45
C LEU A 168 8.29 -2.10 -4.67
N ILE A 169 7.63 -3.23 -4.46
CA ILE A 169 7.02 -4.03 -5.52
C ILE A 169 5.51 -3.92 -5.37
N ARG A 170 4.88 -3.32 -6.36
CA ARG A 170 3.43 -3.11 -6.36
C ARG A 170 2.75 -4.12 -7.26
N PHE A 171 1.77 -4.81 -6.71
CA PHE A 171 0.91 -5.72 -7.43
C PHE A 171 -0.48 -5.12 -7.56
N ARG A 172 -1.01 -5.12 -8.76
CA ARG A 172 -2.38 -4.75 -9.03
C ARG A 172 -3.13 -5.95 -9.56
N PHE A 173 -4.03 -6.48 -8.74
CA PHE A 173 -4.90 -7.59 -9.11
C PHE A 173 -6.19 -7.05 -9.73
N ILE A 174 -6.58 -7.58 -10.87
CA ILE A 174 -7.77 -7.19 -11.63
C ILE A 174 -8.59 -8.45 -11.86
N GLU A 175 -9.82 -8.45 -11.35
CA GLU A 175 -10.75 -9.59 -11.38
C GLU A 175 -10.11 -10.89 -10.86
N PRO A 176 -9.54 -10.87 -9.64
CA PRO A 176 -8.84 -12.04 -9.13
C PRO A 176 -9.81 -13.15 -8.78
N THR A 177 -9.48 -14.37 -9.17
CA THR A 177 -10.24 -15.55 -8.75
C THR A 177 -10.09 -15.78 -7.26
N ALA A 178 -11.21 -16.11 -6.60
CA ALA A 178 -11.21 -16.45 -5.18
C ALA A 178 -10.38 -17.70 -4.88
N GLY A 179 -9.71 -17.70 -3.74
CA GLY A 179 -8.87 -18.81 -3.32
C GLY A 179 -7.54 -18.34 -2.71
N VAL A 180 -6.60 -19.27 -2.58
CA VAL A 180 -5.27 -18.99 -2.02
C VAL A 180 -4.26 -18.83 -3.15
N TRP A 181 -3.74 -17.64 -3.26
CA TRP A 181 -2.61 -17.30 -4.13
C TRP A 181 -1.30 -17.44 -3.35
N ASN A 182 -0.22 -17.80 -4.03
CA ASN A 182 1.12 -17.87 -3.44
C ASN A 182 2.03 -16.86 -4.18
N ILE A 183 2.73 -16.09 -3.39
CA ILE A 183 3.65 -15.04 -3.88
C ILE A 183 5.02 -15.27 -3.29
#